data_93b5351ab0651315518be6a7fcc3b1e8
#
_entry.id   93b5351ab0651315518be6a7fcc3b1e8
#
_cell.length_a   1.000
_cell.length_b   1.000
_cell.length_c   1.000
_cell.angle_alpha   90.00
_cell.angle_beta   90.00
_cell.angle_gamma   90.00
#
_symmetry.space_group_name_H-M   'P 1'
#
loop_
_entity.id
_entity.type
_entity.pdbx_description
1 polymer ?
#
loop_
_entity_poly.entity_id
_entity_poly.type
_entity_poly.pdbx_seq_one_letter_code
_entity_poly.pdbx_strand_id
1 'polypeptide(L)'
;MRTDVQELAAELPGTAVTQANRLGLALAPQLDQETWGRLIAHLARLTRTTTGARQTLTAWLGDALAYGEVRYRGRIATCAGEAGLEPGTLRNAKMVCSRIPVSCRHDALSWTHHCEVGLAFDRPGEIECWLALAESEKLSTAALRKRIRTHIANRYRTSAAVGALRFVETFQMMRELRAACRTVTQHRNLCRTWSPAAARSALEEIQPLTEFIDAVRARALGSPSLPRDPQAN
;
A
#
# COMPACT_ATOMS: atom_id res chain seq x y z
N MET A 1 -18.06 1.85 -34.48
CA MET A 1 -18.50 0.50 -34.05
C MET A 1 -18.05 0.31 -32.61
N ARG A 2 -18.97 0.16 -31.65
CA ARG A 2 -18.58 -0.26 -30.28
C ARG A 2 -18.35 -1.76 -30.35
N THR A 3 -17.14 -2.21 -30.17
CA THR A 3 -16.84 -3.63 -30.04
C THR A 3 -17.55 -4.14 -28.78
N ASP A 4 -18.43 -5.11 -28.95
CA ASP A 4 -19.16 -5.69 -27.83
C ASP A 4 -18.21 -6.51 -26.97
N VAL A 5 -18.27 -6.29 -25.66
CA VAL A 5 -17.47 -7.03 -24.67
C VAL A 5 -17.80 -8.53 -24.72
N GLN A 6 -19.04 -8.88 -25.07
CA GLN A 6 -19.48 -10.26 -25.22
C GLN A 6 -18.84 -10.93 -26.43
N GLU A 7 -18.69 -10.21 -27.56
CA GLU A 7 -17.97 -10.71 -28.73
C GLU A 7 -16.49 -10.97 -28.39
N LEU A 8 -15.84 -10.05 -27.72
CA LEU A 8 -14.46 -10.23 -27.27
C LEU A 8 -14.32 -11.40 -26.28
N ALA A 9 -15.28 -11.56 -25.37
CA ALA A 9 -15.27 -12.66 -24.41
C ALA A 9 -15.42 -14.03 -25.09
N ALA A 10 -16.18 -14.08 -26.16
CA ALA A 10 -16.37 -15.32 -26.96
C ALA A 10 -15.09 -15.77 -27.69
N GLU A 11 -14.15 -14.86 -27.94
CA GLU A 11 -12.85 -15.19 -28.52
C GLU A 11 -11.88 -15.81 -27.50
N LEU A 12 -12.20 -15.76 -26.19
CA LEU A 12 -11.32 -16.25 -25.14
C LEU A 12 -11.43 -17.77 -24.99
N PRO A 13 -10.32 -18.46 -24.61
CA PRO A 13 -10.39 -19.91 -24.35
C PRO A 13 -11.32 -20.20 -23.16
N GLY A 14 -12.46 -20.84 -23.42
CA GLY A 14 -13.48 -21.13 -22.41
C GLY A 14 -12.99 -21.97 -21.22
N THR A 15 -11.90 -22.74 -21.40
CA THR A 15 -11.25 -23.52 -20.35
C THR A 15 -10.39 -22.63 -19.41
N ALA A 16 -10.02 -21.42 -19.86
CA ALA A 16 -9.14 -20.52 -19.13
C ALA A 16 -9.90 -19.43 -18.36
N VAL A 17 -11.10 -19.08 -18.83
CA VAL A 17 -11.87 -17.93 -18.34
C VAL A 17 -13.21 -18.41 -17.80
N THR A 18 -13.52 -18.06 -16.55
CA THR A 18 -14.80 -18.40 -15.91
C THR A 18 -15.81 -17.27 -16.03
N GLN A 19 -15.34 -16.01 -16.11
CA GLN A 19 -16.17 -14.85 -16.27
C GLN A 19 -15.40 -13.73 -16.96
N ALA A 20 -16.05 -13.01 -17.88
CA ALA A 20 -15.53 -11.81 -18.50
C ALA A 20 -16.62 -10.75 -18.53
N ASN A 21 -16.27 -9.54 -18.11
CA ASN A 21 -17.15 -8.38 -18.18
C ASN A 21 -16.35 -7.12 -18.55
N ARG A 22 -17.03 -5.98 -18.67
CA ARG A 22 -16.42 -4.70 -19.03
C ARG A 22 -15.27 -4.27 -18.12
N LEU A 23 -15.28 -4.69 -16.87
CA LEU A 23 -14.34 -4.25 -15.84
C LEU A 23 -13.28 -5.28 -15.49
N GLY A 24 -13.46 -6.56 -15.89
CA GLY A 24 -12.50 -7.57 -15.49
C GLY A 24 -12.72 -8.95 -16.05
N LEU A 25 -11.74 -9.81 -15.76
CA LEU A 25 -11.63 -11.18 -16.21
C LEU A 25 -11.38 -12.10 -15.01
N ALA A 26 -12.28 -13.04 -14.76
CA ALA A 26 -12.05 -14.11 -13.78
C ALA A 26 -11.49 -15.34 -14.48
N LEU A 27 -10.39 -15.87 -13.97
CA LEU A 27 -9.67 -17.02 -14.54
C LEU A 27 -10.01 -18.29 -13.77
N ALA A 28 -9.88 -19.43 -14.47
CA ALA A 28 -10.03 -20.74 -13.85
C ALA A 28 -8.98 -20.93 -12.73
N PRO A 29 -9.35 -21.54 -11.57
CA PRO A 29 -8.46 -21.60 -10.40
C PRO A 29 -7.16 -22.38 -10.63
N GLN A 30 -7.12 -23.28 -11.59
CA GLN A 30 -6.00 -24.19 -11.86
C GLN A 30 -5.53 -24.11 -13.31
N LEU A 31 -5.25 -22.91 -13.80
CA LEU A 31 -4.69 -22.74 -15.12
C LEU A 31 -3.24 -23.20 -15.14
N ASP A 32 -2.85 -24.03 -16.11
CA ASP A 32 -1.45 -24.36 -16.34
C ASP A 32 -0.70 -23.20 -17.03
N GLN A 33 0.64 -23.25 -16.94
CA GLN A 33 1.48 -22.17 -17.44
C GLN A 33 1.37 -21.95 -18.95
N GLU A 34 1.16 -23.01 -19.72
CA GLU A 34 1.07 -22.93 -21.18
C GLU A 34 -0.25 -22.26 -21.59
N THR A 35 -1.38 -22.71 -21.02
CA THR A 35 -2.70 -22.14 -21.26
C THR A 35 -2.76 -20.68 -20.81
N TRP A 36 -2.18 -20.35 -19.64
CA TRP A 36 -2.04 -18.96 -19.19
C TRP A 36 -1.20 -18.13 -20.17
N GLY A 37 -0.06 -18.65 -20.64
CA GLY A 37 0.80 -17.96 -21.61
C GLY A 37 0.09 -17.68 -22.93
N ARG A 38 -0.68 -18.65 -23.44
CA ARG A 38 -1.52 -18.47 -24.64
C ARG A 38 -2.60 -17.41 -24.45
N LEU A 39 -3.25 -17.40 -23.28
CA LEU A 39 -4.23 -16.37 -22.94
C LEU A 39 -3.61 -14.97 -22.93
N ILE A 40 -2.46 -14.79 -22.30
CA ILE A 40 -1.74 -13.51 -22.27
C ILE A 40 -1.41 -13.03 -23.69
N ALA A 41 -0.85 -13.90 -24.53
CA ALA A 41 -0.50 -13.55 -25.90
C ALA A 41 -1.76 -13.19 -26.73
N HIS A 42 -2.86 -13.90 -26.52
CA HIS A 42 -4.13 -13.59 -27.18
C HIS A 42 -4.69 -12.24 -26.75
N LEU A 43 -4.76 -11.96 -25.45
CA LEU A 43 -5.21 -10.67 -24.91
C LEU A 43 -4.32 -9.50 -25.38
N ALA A 44 -3.01 -9.71 -25.43
CA ALA A 44 -2.06 -8.71 -25.94
C ALA A 44 -2.34 -8.37 -27.41
N ARG A 45 -2.57 -9.40 -28.25
CA ARG A 45 -2.93 -9.22 -29.65
C ARG A 45 -4.25 -8.46 -29.79
N LEU A 46 -5.30 -8.86 -29.06
CA LEU A 46 -6.60 -8.17 -29.06
C LEU A 46 -6.45 -6.69 -28.65
N THR A 47 -5.65 -6.40 -27.64
CA THR A 47 -5.42 -5.03 -27.17
C THR A 47 -4.81 -4.15 -28.26
N ARG A 48 -3.95 -4.72 -29.12
CA ARG A 48 -3.31 -4.01 -30.22
C ARG A 48 -4.23 -3.82 -31.41
N THR A 49 -5.07 -4.82 -31.72
CA THR A 49 -5.89 -4.83 -32.96
C THR A 49 -7.27 -4.22 -32.79
N THR A 50 -7.82 -4.19 -31.55
CA THR A 50 -9.19 -3.76 -31.30
C THR A 50 -9.25 -2.28 -30.93
N THR A 51 -10.03 -1.53 -31.67
CA THR A 51 -10.36 -0.12 -31.37
C THR A 51 -11.62 -0.05 -30.49
N GLY A 52 -11.59 0.83 -29.46
CA GLY A 52 -12.78 1.10 -28.63
C GLY A 52 -12.88 0.27 -27.34
N ALA A 53 -12.19 -0.86 -27.22
CA ALA A 53 -12.21 -1.71 -26.03
C ALA A 53 -10.93 -1.66 -25.19
N ARG A 54 -10.07 -0.67 -25.42
CA ARG A 54 -8.73 -0.61 -24.81
C ARG A 54 -8.75 -0.66 -23.28
N GLN A 55 -9.70 0.00 -22.62
CA GLN A 55 -9.80 -0.02 -21.15
C GLN A 55 -10.16 -1.42 -20.62
N THR A 56 -11.14 -2.06 -21.24
CA THR A 56 -11.55 -3.44 -20.89
C THR A 56 -10.39 -4.42 -21.08
N LEU A 57 -9.74 -4.39 -22.24
CA LEU A 57 -8.61 -5.28 -22.54
C LEU A 57 -7.41 -5.01 -21.65
N THR A 58 -7.17 -3.76 -21.25
CA THR A 58 -6.13 -3.43 -20.25
C THR A 58 -6.48 -4.00 -18.87
N ALA A 59 -7.75 -3.97 -18.45
CA ALA A 59 -8.20 -4.60 -17.22
C ALA A 59 -8.04 -6.12 -17.28
N TRP A 60 -8.44 -6.76 -18.39
CA TRP A 60 -8.29 -8.21 -18.58
C TRP A 60 -6.84 -8.66 -18.58
N LEU A 61 -5.94 -7.92 -19.23
CA LEU A 61 -4.50 -8.16 -19.14
C LEU A 61 -3.98 -7.99 -17.71
N GLY A 62 -4.48 -6.98 -17.00
CA GLY A 62 -4.15 -6.76 -15.59
C GLY A 62 -4.54 -7.96 -14.71
N ASP A 63 -5.74 -8.52 -14.88
CA ASP A 63 -6.22 -9.69 -14.16
C ASP A 63 -5.40 -10.94 -14.49
N ALA A 64 -5.14 -11.17 -15.77
CA ALA A 64 -4.33 -12.31 -16.21
C ALA A 64 -2.88 -12.23 -15.69
N LEU A 65 -2.29 -11.03 -15.64
CA LEU A 65 -0.96 -10.80 -15.09
C LEU A 65 -0.93 -10.91 -13.56
N ALA A 66 -1.98 -10.46 -12.86
CA ALA A 66 -2.11 -10.61 -11.42
C ALA A 66 -2.22 -12.08 -11.01
N TYR A 67 -3.00 -12.87 -11.76
CA TYR A 67 -3.08 -14.32 -11.60
C TYR A 67 -1.72 -15.00 -11.78
N GLY A 68 -0.98 -14.63 -12.83
CA GLY A 68 0.31 -15.21 -13.16
C GLY A 68 1.42 -14.87 -12.17
N GLU A 69 1.35 -13.74 -11.47
CA GLU A 69 2.37 -13.37 -10.48
C GLU A 69 2.38 -14.28 -9.26
N VAL A 70 1.23 -14.76 -8.85
CA VAL A 70 1.10 -15.70 -7.73
C VAL A 70 1.63 -17.08 -8.09
N ARG A 71 1.53 -17.48 -9.37
CA ARG A 71 1.84 -18.83 -9.87
C ARG A 71 3.05 -18.88 -10.81
N TYR A 72 3.21 -17.86 -11.66
CA TYR A 72 4.23 -17.81 -12.71
C TYR A 72 4.89 -16.44 -12.72
N ARG A 73 6.19 -16.35 -12.49
CA ARG A 73 6.93 -15.08 -12.48
C ARG A 73 6.85 -14.39 -13.85
N GLY A 74 6.27 -13.19 -13.85
CA GLY A 74 5.69 -12.54 -14.99
C GLY A 74 6.64 -11.98 -16.06
N ARG A 75 6.09 -11.89 -17.29
CA ARG A 75 6.73 -11.34 -18.49
C ARG A 75 6.10 -9.99 -18.87
N ILE A 76 6.02 -9.04 -17.90
CA ILE A 76 5.32 -7.75 -18.12
C ILE A 76 5.91 -6.99 -19.31
N ALA A 77 7.22 -6.94 -19.46
CA ALA A 77 7.86 -6.21 -20.56
C ALA A 77 7.52 -6.80 -21.94
N THR A 78 7.59 -8.13 -22.08
CA THR A 78 7.23 -8.83 -23.33
C THR A 78 5.76 -8.61 -23.67
N CYS A 79 4.87 -8.81 -22.69
CA CYS A 79 3.44 -8.60 -22.86
C CYS A 79 3.10 -7.15 -23.24
N ALA A 80 3.78 -6.17 -22.66
CA ALA A 80 3.59 -4.76 -22.98
C ALA A 80 3.92 -4.47 -24.45
N GLY A 81 5.07 -4.97 -24.95
CA GLY A 81 5.47 -4.83 -26.34
C GLY A 81 4.46 -5.48 -27.31
N GLU A 82 4.02 -6.69 -27.02
CA GLU A 82 3.02 -7.40 -27.81
C GLU A 82 1.65 -6.70 -27.84
N ALA A 83 1.24 -6.11 -26.71
CA ALA A 83 -0.03 -5.37 -26.58
C ALA A 83 0.02 -3.96 -27.15
N GLY A 84 1.18 -3.43 -27.52
CA GLY A 84 1.35 -2.03 -27.89
C GLY A 84 1.02 -1.07 -26.73
N LEU A 85 1.34 -1.46 -25.50
CA LEU A 85 1.15 -0.69 -24.28
C LEU A 85 2.48 -0.37 -23.63
N GLU A 86 2.53 0.77 -22.93
CA GLU A 86 3.66 1.10 -22.08
C GLU A 86 3.78 0.10 -20.92
N PRO A 87 4.98 -0.39 -20.57
CA PRO A 87 5.19 -1.31 -19.45
C PRO A 87 4.63 -0.78 -18.11
N GLY A 88 4.64 0.56 -17.92
CA GLY A 88 4.04 1.22 -16.77
C GLY A 88 2.53 1.04 -16.70
N THR A 89 1.84 1.10 -17.83
CA THR A 89 0.40 0.89 -17.92
C THR A 89 0.02 -0.52 -17.46
N LEU A 90 0.73 -1.55 -17.91
CA LEU A 90 0.46 -2.93 -17.49
C LEU A 90 0.83 -3.20 -16.04
N ARG A 91 1.92 -2.62 -15.54
CA ARG A 91 2.27 -2.72 -14.11
C ARG A 91 1.18 -2.11 -13.23
N ASN A 92 0.66 -0.96 -13.61
CA ASN A 92 -0.44 -0.30 -12.90
C ASN A 92 -1.72 -1.13 -12.99
N ALA A 93 -2.10 -1.63 -14.16
CA ALA A 93 -3.26 -2.50 -14.34
C ALA A 93 -3.16 -3.75 -13.46
N LYS A 94 -2.02 -4.46 -13.47
CA LYS A 94 -1.76 -5.61 -12.62
C LYS A 94 -1.91 -5.27 -11.14
N MET A 95 -1.32 -4.15 -10.70
CA MET A 95 -1.39 -3.72 -9.30
C MET A 95 -2.83 -3.42 -8.88
N VAL A 96 -3.60 -2.73 -9.72
CA VAL A 96 -5.02 -2.45 -9.46
C VAL A 96 -5.82 -3.75 -9.37
N CYS A 97 -5.61 -4.67 -10.29
CA CYS A 97 -6.28 -5.98 -10.31
C CYS A 97 -5.95 -6.84 -9.09
N SER A 98 -4.71 -6.78 -8.61
CA SER A 98 -4.30 -7.48 -7.37
C SER A 98 -4.95 -6.90 -6.12
N ARG A 99 -5.26 -5.59 -6.11
CA ARG A 99 -5.88 -4.89 -4.98
C ARG A 99 -7.41 -4.92 -5.00
N ILE A 100 -8.00 -4.95 -6.21
CA ILE A 100 -9.45 -4.90 -6.43
C ILE A 100 -9.86 -6.13 -7.23
N PRO A 101 -10.21 -7.25 -6.57
CA PRO A 101 -10.75 -8.43 -7.24
C PRO A 101 -11.96 -8.10 -8.11
N VAL A 102 -12.20 -8.88 -9.17
CA VAL A 102 -13.30 -8.64 -10.11
C VAL A 102 -14.65 -8.52 -9.39
N SER A 103 -14.87 -9.34 -8.35
CA SER A 103 -16.10 -9.34 -7.53
C SER A 103 -16.30 -8.08 -6.69
N CYS A 104 -15.24 -7.28 -6.48
CA CYS A 104 -15.30 -6.02 -5.71
C CYS A 104 -15.31 -4.79 -6.62
N ARG A 105 -15.47 -4.96 -7.93
CA ARG A 105 -15.54 -3.83 -8.87
C ARG A 105 -16.97 -3.37 -9.07
N HIS A 106 -17.17 -2.07 -9.02
CA HIS A 106 -18.48 -1.43 -9.15
C HIS A 106 -18.85 -1.21 -10.63
N ASP A 107 -19.90 -1.87 -11.09
CA ASP A 107 -20.31 -1.83 -12.50
C ASP A 107 -20.76 -0.44 -12.99
N ALA A 108 -21.22 0.43 -12.09
CA ALA A 108 -21.55 1.82 -12.43
C ALA A 108 -20.32 2.70 -12.71
N LEU A 109 -19.13 2.26 -12.27
CA LEU A 109 -17.88 3.01 -12.43
C LEU A 109 -17.10 2.55 -13.68
N SER A 110 -16.27 3.43 -14.24
CA SER A 110 -15.35 3.06 -15.32
C SER A 110 -14.10 2.39 -14.77
N TRP A 111 -13.36 1.66 -15.61
CA TRP A 111 -12.03 1.14 -15.26
C TRP A 111 -11.08 2.22 -14.72
N THR A 112 -11.14 3.44 -15.27
CA THR A 112 -10.31 4.55 -14.80
C THR A 112 -10.59 4.94 -13.35
N HIS A 113 -11.86 4.84 -12.87
CA HIS A 113 -12.17 5.08 -11.46
C HIS A 113 -11.46 4.06 -10.56
N HIS A 114 -11.51 2.77 -10.94
CA HIS A 114 -10.81 1.70 -10.21
C HIS A 114 -9.30 1.92 -10.21
N CYS A 115 -8.73 2.40 -11.33
CA CYS A 115 -7.31 2.76 -11.39
C CYS A 115 -6.97 3.90 -10.42
N GLU A 116 -7.75 4.99 -10.39
CA GLU A 116 -7.48 6.11 -9.48
C GLU A 116 -7.47 5.68 -8.01
N VAL A 117 -8.43 4.83 -7.62
CA VAL A 117 -8.54 4.32 -6.25
C VAL A 117 -7.46 3.26 -5.96
N GLY A 118 -7.33 2.24 -6.82
CA GLY A 118 -6.42 1.13 -6.59
C GLY A 118 -4.94 1.51 -6.67
N LEU A 119 -4.58 2.61 -7.34
CA LEU A 119 -3.23 3.17 -7.32
C LEU A 119 -2.95 3.99 -6.07
N ALA A 120 -3.98 4.66 -5.52
CA ALA A 120 -3.84 5.54 -4.37
C ALA A 120 -3.86 4.80 -3.03
N PHE A 121 -4.58 3.69 -2.94
CA PHE A 121 -4.84 2.96 -1.69
C PHE A 121 -4.51 1.48 -1.84
N ASP A 122 -4.14 0.85 -0.72
CA ASP A 122 -3.78 -0.58 -0.66
C ASP A 122 -4.65 -1.38 0.34
N ARG A 123 -5.43 -0.69 1.18
CA ARG A 123 -6.30 -1.33 2.18
C ARG A 123 -7.68 -1.61 1.57
N PRO A 124 -8.17 -2.86 1.58
CA PRO A 124 -9.45 -3.22 0.95
C PRO A 124 -10.63 -2.35 1.42
N GLY A 125 -10.75 -2.12 2.73
CA GLY A 125 -11.84 -1.28 3.26
C GLY A 125 -11.77 0.20 2.85
N GLU A 126 -10.56 0.76 2.67
CA GLU A 126 -10.38 2.13 2.18
C GLU A 126 -10.72 2.22 0.68
N ILE A 127 -10.31 1.22 -0.11
CA ILE A 127 -10.65 1.10 -1.52
C ILE A 127 -12.18 1.04 -1.70
N GLU A 128 -12.85 0.18 -0.95
CA GLU A 128 -14.31 0.03 -1.00
C GLU A 128 -15.02 1.35 -0.67
N CYS A 129 -14.62 2.02 0.40
CA CYS A 129 -15.18 3.33 0.77
C CYS A 129 -15.05 4.37 -0.35
N TRP A 130 -13.90 4.42 -1.05
CA TRP A 130 -13.69 5.36 -2.13
C TRP A 130 -14.46 5.02 -3.41
N LEU A 131 -14.61 3.73 -3.73
CA LEU A 131 -15.44 3.29 -4.86
C LEU A 131 -16.92 3.55 -4.58
N ALA A 132 -17.43 3.20 -3.39
CA ALA A 132 -18.80 3.47 -2.98
C ALA A 132 -19.10 4.98 -2.97
N LEU A 133 -18.16 5.82 -2.50
CA LEU A 133 -18.29 7.27 -2.56
C LEU A 133 -18.38 7.78 -4.01
N ALA A 134 -17.51 7.27 -4.89
CA ALA A 134 -17.50 7.68 -6.29
C ALA A 134 -18.81 7.30 -7.01
N GLU A 135 -19.40 6.16 -6.68
CA GLU A 135 -20.66 5.71 -7.23
C GLU A 135 -21.84 6.50 -6.68
N SER A 136 -21.96 6.65 -5.37
CA SER A 136 -23.08 7.33 -4.70
C SER A 136 -23.18 8.81 -5.11
N GLU A 137 -22.03 9.49 -5.20
CA GLU A 137 -21.98 10.89 -5.61
C GLU A 137 -21.83 11.08 -7.14
N LYS A 138 -21.81 10.00 -7.92
CA LYS A 138 -21.65 10.02 -9.40
C LYS A 138 -20.45 10.85 -9.82
N LEU A 139 -19.33 10.70 -9.12
CA LEU A 139 -18.14 11.49 -9.38
C LEU A 139 -17.56 11.17 -10.77
N SER A 140 -17.12 12.19 -11.48
CA SER A 140 -16.25 11.97 -12.63
C SER A 140 -14.85 11.52 -12.16
N THR A 141 -14.09 10.86 -13.04
CA THR A 141 -12.71 10.45 -12.74
C THR A 141 -11.82 11.64 -12.35
N ALA A 142 -12.04 12.80 -12.94
CA ALA A 142 -11.33 14.03 -12.62
C ALA A 142 -11.67 14.54 -11.20
N ALA A 143 -12.96 14.51 -10.84
CA ALA A 143 -13.44 14.91 -9.53
C ALA A 143 -12.93 13.95 -8.45
N LEU A 144 -13.00 12.64 -8.71
CA LEU A 144 -12.48 11.61 -7.82
C LEU A 144 -10.96 11.80 -7.60
N ARG A 145 -10.18 11.96 -8.66
CA ARG A 145 -8.74 12.23 -8.59
C ARG A 145 -8.40 13.44 -7.74
N LYS A 146 -9.14 14.55 -7.94
CA LYS A 146 -8.97 15.78 -7.15
C LYS A 146 -9.23 15.52 -5.67
N ARG A 147 -10.31 14.79 -5.35
CA ARG A 147 -10.71 14.49 -3.97
C ARG A 147 -9.68 13.58 -3.28
N ILE A 148 -9.21 12.54 -3.97
CA ILE A 148 -8.14 11.65 -3.49
C ILE A 148 -6.86 12.44 -3.20
N ARG A 149 -6.41 13.30 -4.13
CA ARG A 149 -5.22 14.14 -3.92
C ARG A 149 -5.35 15.04 -2.70
N THR A 150 -6.51 15.67 -2.52
CA THR A 150 -6.78 16.53 -1.35
C THR A 150 -6.75 15.71 -0.05
N HIS A 151 -7.37 14.53 -0.04
CA HIS A 151 -7.35 13.63 1.13
C HIS A 151 -5.91 13.22 1.50
N ILE A 152 -5.13 12.78 0.52
CA ILE A 152 -3.73 12.39 0.72
C ILE A 152 -2.91 13.58 1.24
N ALA A 153 -3.05 14.76 0.63
CA ALA A 153 -2.34 15.97 1.06
C ALA A 153 -2.69 16.39 2.50
N ASN A 154 -3.96 16.27 2.90
CA ASN A 154 -4.40 16.55 4.25
C ASN A 154 -3.82 15.53 5.26
N ARG A 155 -3.85 14.25 4.90
CA ARG A 155 -3.26 13.17 5.71
C ARG A 155 -1.75 13.39 5.95
N TYR A 156 -1.00 13.76 4.91
CA TYR A 156 0.43 14.08 5.05
C TYR A 156 0.66 15.33 5.89
N ARG A 157 -0.14 16.39 5.74
CA ARG A 157 -0.03 17.61 6.56
C ARG A 157 -0.25 17.29 8.05
N THR A 158 -1.28 16.52 8.36
CA THR A 158 -1.58 16.11 9.75
C THR A 158 -0.46 15.23 10.29
N SER A 159 -0.01 14.24 9.52
CA SER A 159 1.09 13.36 9.91
C SER A 159 2.42 14.11 10.07
N ALA A 160 2.74 15.04 9.17
CA ALA A 160 3.93 15.84 9.24
C ALA A 160 3.91 16.81 10.45
N ALA A 161 2.74 17.42 10.74
CA ALA A 161 2.57 18.30 11.90
C ALA A 161 2.75 17.50 13.21
N VAL A 162 2.14 16.32 13.33
CA VAL A 162 2.32 15.43 14.48
C VAL A 162 3.77 14.94 14.58
N GLY A 163 4.37 14.58 13.45
CA GLY A 163 5.78 14.17 13.39
C GLY A 163 6.74 15.29 13.77
N ALA A 164 6.48 16.53 13.33
CA ALA A 164 7.28 17.70 13.68
C ALA A 164 7.18 18.03 15.17
N LEU A 165 5.99 17.99 15.77
CA LEU A 165 5.80 18.18 17.20
C LEU A 165 6.56 17.12 18.01
N ARG A 166 6.39 15.85 17.69
CA ARG A 166 7.14 14.75 18.34
C ARG A 166 8.64 14.88 18.14
N PHE A 167 9.09 15.33 16.97
CA PHE A 167 10.50 15.54 16.69
C PHE A 167 11.08 16.68 17.54
N VAL A 168 10.37 17.81 17.69
CA VAL A 168 10.79 18.94 18.53
C VAL A 168 10.91 18.51 19.99
N GLU A 169 9.88 17.84 20.53
CA GLU A 169 9.89 17.32 21.90
C GLU A 169 11.03 16.33 22.11
N THR A 170 11.19 15.36 21.21
CA THR A 170 12.28 14.38 21.28
C THR A 170 13.65 15.05 21.19
N PHE A 171 13.81 16.03 20.29
CA PHE A 171 15.06 16.77 20.13
C PHE A 171 15.40 17.58 21.38
N GLN A 172 14.43 18.24 21.99
CA GLN A 172 14.61 18.98 23.24
C GLN A 172 15.00 18.05 24.37
N MET A 173 14.27 16.97 24.59
CA MET A 173 14.58 15.92 25.56
C MET A 173 16.01 15.38 25.37
N MET A 174 16.39 15.05 24.15
CA MET A 174 17.74 14.53 23.84
C MET A 174 18.84 15.57 24.08
N ARG A 175 18.56 16.86 23.88
CA ARG A 175 19.49 17.95 24.19
C ARG A 175 19.71 18.07 25.70
N GLU A 176 18.65 18.00 26.48
CA GLU A 176 18.70 18.05 27.95
C GLU A 176 19.42 16.82 28.51
N LEU A 177 19.10 15.65 28.01
CA LEU A 177 19.78 14.40 28.38
C LEU A 177 21.28 14.45 28.08
N ARG A 178 21.69 14.97 26.92
CA ARG A 178 23.11 15.16 26.57
C ARG A 178 23.79 16.16 27.50
N ALA A 179 23.10 17.21 27.92
CA ALA A 179 23.64 18.19 28.89
C ALA A 179 23.86 17.53 30.26
N ALA A 180 22.87 16.79 30.77
CA ALA A 180 22.97 16.03 32.01
C ALA A 180 24.10 14.99 31.95
N CYS A 181 24.21 14.21 30.88
CA CYS A 181 25.31 13.26 30.69
C CYS A 181 26.69 13.92 30.72
N ARG A 182 26.85 15.10 30.10
CA ARG A 182 28.12 15.84 30.16
C ARG A 182 28.46 16.23 31.61
N THR A 183 27.50 16.77 32.37
CA THR A 183 27.67 17.14 33.77
C THR A 183 28.06 15.94 34.62
N VAL A 184 27.34 14.81 34.48
CA VAL A 184 27.66 13.58 35.22
C VAL A 184 29.05 13.07 34.85
N THR A 185 29.42 13.12 33.55
CA THR A 185 30.76 12.66 33.10
C THR A 185 31.89 13.55 33.67
N GLN A 186 31.66 14.86 33.70
CA GLN A 186 32.62 15.81 34.30
C GLN A 186 32.83 15.54 35.80
N HIS A 187 31.78 15.17 36.50
CA HIS A 187 31.77 14.93 37.95
C HIS A 187 31.79 13.46 38.36
N ARG A 188 32.11 12.54 37.42
CA ARG A 188 32.08 11.08 37.65
C ARG A 188 32.83 10.58 38.88
N ASN A 189 33.82 11.35 39.35
CA ASN A 189 34.62 10.98 40.52
C ASN A 189 33.98 11.42 41.86
N LEU A 190 32.95 12.30 41.81
CA LEU A 190 32.30 12.77 43.05
C LEU A 190 31.57 11.62 43.77
N CYS A 191 31.03 10.66 43.07
CA CYS A 191 30.37 9.50 43.67
C CYS A 191 31.27 8.68 44.61
N ARG A 192 32.60 8.77 44.45
CA ARG A 192 33.57 8.09 45.33
C ARG A 192 33.63 8.71 46.73
N THR A 193 33.16 9.91 46.88
CA THR A 193 33.14 10.68 48.15
C THR A 193 31.76 10.62 48.83
N TRP A 194 30.78 10.01 48.22
CA TRP A 194 29.42 9.93 48.75
C TRP A 194 29.32 8.96 49.91
N SER A 195 28.53 9.31 50.91
CA SER A 195 28.12 8.36 51.93
C SER A 195 27.18 7.27 51.33
N PRO A 196 27.08 6.09 51.93
CA PRO A 196 26.13 5.08 51.47
C PRO A 196 24.66 5.53 51.40
N ALA A 197 24.27 6.49 52.27
CA ALA A 197 22.95 7.08 52.28
C ALA A 197 22.76 7.99 51.07
N ALA A 198 23.71 8.89 50.79
CA ALA A 198 23.68 9.78 49.62
C ALA A 198 23.69 8.98 48.30
N ALA A 199 24.46 7.90 48.26
CA ALA A 199 24.47 7.03 47.06
C ALA A 199 23.12 6.33 46.82
N ARG A 200 22.43 5.86 47.87
CA ARG A 200 21.07 5.29 47.74
C ARG A 200 20.07 6.32 47.26
N SER A 201 20.05 7.51 47.85
CA SER A 201 19.15 8.58 47.42
C SER A 201 19.36 8.95 45.94
N ALA A 202 20.62 9.06 45.52
CA ALA A 202 20.92 9.32 44.11
C ALA A 202 20.44 8.19 43.16
N LEU A 203 20.55 6.92 43.59
CA LEU A 203 20.03 5.79 42.80
C LEU A 203 18.52 5.84 42.66
N GLU A 204 17.78 6.21 43.71
CA GLU A 204 16.32 6.38 43.66
C GLU A 204 15.93 7.52 42.69
N GLU A 205 16.63 8.64 42.71
CA GLU A 205 16.38 9.77 41.82
C GLU A 205 16.66 9.45 40.35
N ILE A 206 17.64 8.62 40.05
CA ILE A 206 17.97 8.27 38.64
C ILE A 206 17.22 7.02 38.13
N GLN A 207 16.47 6.34 38.98
CA GLN A 207 15.72 5.12 38.58
C GLN A 207 14.84 5.32 37.34
N PRO A 208 14.02 6.41 37.21
CA PRO A 208 13.21 6.65 36.03
C PRO A 208 14.04 6.77 34.73
N LEU A 209 15.25 7.32 34.82
CA LEU A 209 16.17 7.40 33.69
C LEU A 209 16.70 6.01 33.28
N THR A 210 16.97 5.16 34.27
CA THR A 210 17.42 3.78 34.04
C THR A 210 16.31 2.99 33.32
N GLU A 211 15.07 3.07 33.78
CA GLU A 211 13.90 2.46 33.16
C GLU A 211 13.70 2.96 31.71
N PHE A 212 13.85 4.27 31.49
CA PHE A 212 13.80 4.84 30.15
C PHE A 212 14.90 4.28 29.24
N ILE A 213 16.13 4.18 29.72
CA ILE A 213 17.26 3.61 28.96
C ILE A 213 16.98 2.16 28.60
N ASP A 214 16.44 1.37 29.50
CA ASP A 214 16.12 -0.04 29.25
C ASP A 214 14.97 -0.21 28.25
N ALA A 215 13.96 0.65 28.32
CA ALA A 215 12.89 0.70 27.31
C ALA A 215 13.43 1.04 25.91
N VAL A 216 14.33 2.01 25.81
CA VAL A 216 14.98 2.36 24.53
C VAL A 216 15.84 1.22 24.01
N ARG A 217 16.60 0.54 24.88
CA ARG A 217 17.39 -0.66 24.50
C ARG A 217 16.51 -1.79 23.99
N ALA A 218 15.43 -2.11 24.71
CA ALA A 218 14.48 -3.15 24.30
C ALA A 218 13.90 -2.83 22.90
N ARG A 219 13.56 -1.57 22.64
CA ARG A 219 13.06 -1.13 21.33
C ARG A 219 14.11 -1.22 20.23
N ALA A 220 15.36 -0.83 20.53
CA ALA A 220 16.47 -0.88 19.58
C ALA A 220 16.87 -2.32 19.20
N LEU A 221 16.73 -3.25 20.13
CA LEU A 221 17.08 -4.68 19.92
C LEU A 221 15.93 -5.53 19.37
N GLY A 222 14.77 -4.93 19.08
CA GLY A 222 13.64 -5.63 18.46
C GLY A 222 12.86 -6.56 19.39
N SER A 223 13.05 -6.47 20.71
CA SER A 223 12.25 -7.23 21.68
C SER A 223 10.80 -6.76 21.68
N PRO A 224 9.79 -7.67 21.82
CA PRO A 224 8.37 -7.30 21.79
C PRO A 224 8.04 -6.33 22.93
N SER A 225 7.21 -5.35 22.58
CA SER A 225 6.78 -4.22 23.39
C SER A 225 6.34 -4.61 24.80
N LEU A 226 6.81 -3.83 25.80
CA LEU A 226 6.23 -3.75 27.15
C LEU A 226 4.70 -3.54 27.09
N PRO A 227 3.95 -4.08 28.07
CA PRO A 227 2.49 -3.94 28.12
C PRO A 227 2.07 -2.47 28.14
N ARG A 228 0.97 -2.17 27.41
CA ARG A 228 0.36 -0.86 27.39
C ARG A 228 -0.06 -0.46 28.80
N ASP A 229 0.31 0.72 29.20
CA ASP A 229 -0.17 1.35 30.43
C ASP A 229 -1.72 1.39 30.43
N PRO A 230 -2.41 0.76 31.39
CA PRO A 230 -3.87 0.73 31.42
C PRO A 230 -4.53 2.06 31.82
N GLN A 231 -3.75 3.14 32.05
CA GLN A 231 -4.27 4.43 32.50
C GLN A 231 -4.33 5.53 31.42
N ALA A 232 -4.02 5.22 30.16
CA ALA A 232 -4.18 6.17 29.06
C ALA A 232 -5.57 5.98 28.40
N ASN A 233 -6.59 6.52 29.01
CA ASN A 233 -7.93 6.73 28.43
C ASN A 233 -8.24 8.22 28.41
#